data_6cf9e36e840e18513b8edcea169977de
#
_entry.id   6cf9e36e840e18513b8edcea169977de
#
_cell.length_a   1.000
_cell.length_b   1.000
_cell.length_c   1.000
_cell.angle_alpha   90.00
_cell.angle_beta   90.00
_cell.angle_gamma   90.00
#
_symmetry.space_group_name_H-M   'P 1'
#
loop_
_entity.id
_entity.type
_entity.pdbx_description
1 polymer ?
#
loop_
_entity_poly.entity_id
_entity_poly.type
_entity_poly.pdbx_seq_one_letter_code
_entity_poly.pdbx_strand_id
1 'polypeptide(L)'
;MFPKVHVSWLCITLLSVLYFIYCNEMWHQLDGLTGLLSQNSYLNCTLETIKKDSVLIVFDVDDFKYINDTYGHLKGDACLVEVADCIKKAYSDYGYCYRIGGDEFCVILNDKEKETECLNKFTKLLEEKRAKYEFIPTVSHGSSHILAKGLLEAEDQADKNMYEFKKKNKLQ
;
A
#
# COMPACT_ATOMS: atom_id res chain seq x y z
N MET A 1 -49.36 12.57 -26.70
CA MET A 1 -48.86 11.19 -26.58
C MET A 1 -47.34 11.20 -26.80
N PHE A 2 -46.50 11.38 -25.77
CA PHE A 2 -45.06 11.05 -25.69
C PHE A 2 -44.36 11.70 -24.48
N PRO A 3 -44.83 11.48 -23.24
CA PRO A 3 -44.01 11.83 -22.06
C PRO A 3 -42.99 10.70 -21.70
N LYS A 4 -43.26 9.45 -22.15
CA LYS A 4 -42.44 8.29 -21.74
C LYS A 4 -41.04 8.24 -22.35
N VAL A 5 -40.83 8.78 -23.55
CA VAL A 5 -39.53 8.75 -24.22
C VAL A 5 -38.53 9.72 -23.58
N HIS A 6 -38.95 10.91 -23.17
CA HIS A 6 -38.08 11.89 -22.53
C HIS A 6 -37.59 11.43 -21.13
N VAL A 7 -38.46 10.76 -20.36
CA VAL A 7 -38.10 10.21 -19.04
C VAL A 7 -37.07 9.08 -19.19
N SER A 8 -37.18 8.23 -20.23
CA SER A 8 -36.21 7.14 -20.44
C SER A 8 -34.82 7.66 -20.83
N TRP A 9 -34.72 8.71 -21.65
CA TRP A 9 -33.44 9.33 -21.99
C TRP A 9 -32.79 10.01 -20.78
N LEU A 10 -33.55 10.70 -19.92
CA LEU A 10 -33.08 11.27 -18.66
C LEU A 10 -32.57 10.18 -17.71
N CYS A 11 -33.26 9.08 -17.58
CA CYS A 11 -32.79 7.96 -16.76
C CYS A 11 -31.51 7.33 -17.31
N ILE A 12 -31.36 7.15 -18.61
CA ILE A 12 -30.16 6.59 -19.23
C ILE A 12 -28.96 7.55 -19.01
N THR A 13 -29.15 8.84 -19.22
CA THR A 13 -28.08 9.84 -19.00
C THR A 13 -27.69 9.91 -17.51
N LEU A 14 -28.64 9.88 -16.59
CA LEU A 14 -28.36 9.85 -15.15
C LEU A 14 -27.58 8.60 -14.75
N LEU A 15 -28.01 7.43 -15.22
CA LEU A 15 -27.32 6.16 -14.95
C LEU A 15 -25.92 6.15 -15.53
N SER A 16 -25.68 6.69 -16.72
CA SER A 16 -24.35 6.77 -17.31
C SER A 16 -23.43 7.74 -16.54
N VAL A 17 -23.98 8.85 -16.04
CA VAL A 17 -23.22 9.78 -15.18
C VAL A 17 -22.87 9.13 -13.84
N LEU A 18 -23.84 8.47 -13.20
CA LEU A 18 -23.59 7.75 -11.93
C LEU A 18 -22.58 6.62 -12.12
N TYR A 19 -22.68 5.87 -13.23
CA TYR A 19 -21.71 4.84 -13.57
C TYR A 19 -20.31 5.42 -13.82
N PHE A 20 -20.22 6.54 -14.52
CA PHE A 20 -18.95 7.25 -14.73
C PHE A 20 -18.31 7.73 -13.41
N ILE A 21 -19.11 8.34 -12.51
CA ILE A 21 -18.66 8.75 -11.18
C ILE A 21 -18.19 7.53 -10.40
N TYR A 22 -18.96 6.44 -10.37
CA TYR A 22 -18.59 5.20 -9.69
C TYR A 22 -17.28 4.62 -10.23
N CYS A 23 -17.13 4.53 -11.56
CA CYS A 23 -15.89 4.06 -12.16
C CYS A 23 -14.71 4.98 -11.81
N ASN A 24 -14.90 6.30 -11.84
CA ASN A 24 -13.86 7.27 -11.50
C ASN A 24 -13.41 7.12 -10.03
N GLU A 25 -14.33 6.97 -9.09
CA GLU A 25 -14.00 6.71 -7.69
C GLU A 25 -13.24 5.38 -7.52
N MET A 26 -13.67 4.31 -8.20
CA MET A 26 -12.98 3.02 -8.16
C MET A 26 -11.55 3.09 -8.71
N TRP A 27 -11.32 3.86 -9.78
CA TRP A 27 -9.97 4.05 -10.35
C TRP A 27 -9.04 4.80 -9.40
N HIS A 28 -9.55 5.72 -8.56
CA HIS A 28 -8.76 6.45 -7.57
C HIS A 28 -8.41 5.63 -6.33
N GLN A 29 -9.02 4.45 -6.15
CA GLN A 29 -8.73 3.60 -4.99
C GLN A 29 -7.44 2.81 -5.13
N LEU A 30 -6.97 2.56 -6.35
CA LEU A 30 -5.73 1.79 -6.59
C LEU A 30 -4.60 2.70 -7.07
N ASP A 31 -3.39 2.34 -6.69
CA ASP A 31 -2.17 2.89 -7.27
C ASP A 31 -1.96 2.32 -8.68
N GLY A 32 -1.82 3.21 -9.67
CA GLY A 32 -1.79 2.84 -11.09
C GLY A 32 -0.54 2.05 -11.50
N LEU A 33 0.55 2.10 -10.73
CA LEU A 33 1.78 1.37 -11.00
C LEU A 33 1.76 -0.02 -10.34
N THR A 34 1.42 -0.08 -9.07
CA THR A 34 1.60 -1.28 -8.24
C THR A 34 0.33 -2.12 -8.07
N GLY A 35 -0.84 -1.52 -8.31
CA GLY A 35 -2.14 -2.16 -8.10
C GLY A 35 -2.46 -2.44 -6.62
N LEU A 36 -1.73 -1.85 -5.69
CA LEU A 36 -2.12 -1.76 -4.28
C LEU A 36 -3.15 -0.64 -4.10
N LEU A 37 -3.72 -0.52 -2.90
CA LEU A 37 -4.55 0.64 -2.58
C LEU A 37 -3.71 1.92 -2.62
N SER A 38 -4.31 3.01 -3.08
CA SER A 38 -3.64 4.30 -3.25
C SER A 38 -3.48 5.04 -1.92
N GLN A 39 -2.65 6.08 -1.92
CA GLN A 39 -2.56 7.04 -0.82
C GLN A 39 -3.92 7.66 -0.47
N ASN A 40 -4.75 7.98 -1.47
CA ASN A 40 -6.10 8.50 -1.23
C ASN A 40 -6.96 7.49 -0.47
N SER A 41 -6.86 6.20 -0.80
CA SER A 41 -7.55 5.15 -0.06
C SER A 41 -7.07 5.03 1.39
N TYR A 42 -5.76 5.22 1.62
CA TYR A 42 -5.19 5.24 2.96
C TYR A 42 -5.71 6.43 3.79
N LEU A 43 -5.70 7.65 3.23
CA LEU A 43 -6.19 8.86 3.89
C LEU A 43 -7.70 8.82 4.19
N ASN A 44 -8.46 8.10 3.37
CA ASN A 44 -9.90 7.89 3.57
C ASN A 44 -10.21 6.67 4.46
N CYS A 45 -9.19 5.96 4.95
CA CYS A 45 -9.37 4.86 5.87
C CYS A 45 -9.89 5.38 7.21
N THR A 46 -11.09 4.98 7.57
CA THR A 46 -11.71 5.41 8.83
C THR A 46 -11.43 4.41 9.95
N LEU A 47 -11.44 4.88 11.19
CA LEU A 47 -11.31 4.02 12.36
C LEU A 47 -12.41 2.93 12.44
N GLU A 48 -13.52 3.10 11.72
CA GLU A 48 -14.60 2.09 11.62
C GLU A 48 -14.16 0.86 10.81
N THR A 49 -13.22 1.01 9.89
CA THR A 49 -12.65 -0.10 9.08
C THR A 49 -11.48 -0.79 9.78
N ILE A 50 -10.90 -0.15 10.82
CA ILE A 50 -9.75 -0.64 11.56
C ILE A 50 -10.23 -1.45 12.77
N LYS A 51 -9.84 -2.71 12.86
CA LYS A 51 -10.17 -3.54 14.01
C LYS A 51 -9.35 -3.15 15.25
N LYS A 52 -9.87 -3.45 16.44
CA LYS A 52 -9.27 -3.05 17.73
C LYS A 52 -7.81 -3.54 17.93
N ASP A 53 -7.45 -4.67 17.32
CA ASP A 53 -6.12 -5.29 17.45
C ASP A 53 -5.30 -5.15 16.15
N SER A 54 -5.58 -4.13 15.34
CA SER A 54 -4.84 -3.87 14.09
C SER A 54 -3.45 -3.32 14.37
N VAL A 55 -2.53 -3.64 13.48
CA VAL A 55 -1.15 -3.16 13.47
C VAL A 55 -0.93 -2.39 12.18
N LEU A 56 -0.34 -1.21 12.29
CA LEU A 56 0.18 -0.45 11.17
C LEU A 56 1.62 -0.87 10.93
N ILE A 57 1.96 -1.19 9.70
CA ILE A 57 3.32 -1.51 9.28
C ILE A 57 3.67 -0.58 8.12
N VAL A 58 4.74 0.17 8.25
CA VAL A 58 5.29 1.01 7.19
C VAL A 58 6.52 0.36 6.59
N PHE A 59 6.71 0.56 5.29
CA PHE A 59 7.83 0.04 4.51
C PHE A 59 8.41 1.15 3.66
N ASP A 60 9.72 1.16 3.50
CA ASP A 60 10.44 2.11 2.65
C ASP A 60 11.54 1.35 1.87
N VAL A 61 11.59 1.56 0.55
CA VAL A 61 12.58 0.92 -0.32
C VAL A 61 13.91 1.62 -0.15
N ASP A 62 14.88 0.92 0.43
CA ASP A 62 16.19 1.50 0.73
C ASP A 62 16.93 1.94 -0.53
N ASP A 63 17.52 3.14 -0.46
CA ASP A 63 18.33 3.72 -1.54
C ASP A 63 17.64 3.75 -2.93
N PHE A 64 16.31 3.92 -2.96
CA PHE A 64 15.50 3.89 -4.20
C PHE A 64 15.98 4.93 -5.23
N LYS A 65 16.44 6.09 -4.78
CA LYS A 65 17.05 7.08 -5.68
C LYS A 65 18.26 6.51 -6.41
N TYR A 66 19.13 5.78 -5.72
CA TYR A 66 20.29 5.12 -6.33
C TYR A 66 19.87 4.12 -7.42
N ILE A 67 18.77 3.37 -7.20
CA ILE A 67 18.23 2.45 -8.20
C ILE A 67 17.80 3.23 -9.46
N ASN A 68 17.07 4.33 -9.31
CA ASN A 68 16.68 5.18 -10.43
C ASN A 68 17.88 5.78 -11.18
N ASP A 69 18.86 6.29 -10.43
CA ASP A 69 20.05 6.94 -11.02
C ASP A 69 20.96 5.93 -11.74
N THR A 70 21.02 4.69 -11.25
CA THR A 70 21.92 3.64 -11.80
C THR A 70 21.28 2.83 -12.92
N TYR A 71 20.01 2.41 -12.74
CA TYR A 71 19.32 1.47 -13.64
C TYR A 71 18.21 2.13 -14.47
N GLY A 72 17.94 3.43 -14.23
CA GLY A 72 16.89 4.19 -14.89
C GLY A 72 15.49 3.96 -14.30
N HIS A 73 14.59 4.92 -14.54
CA HIS A 73 13.23 4.95 -13.96
C HIS A 73 12.39 3.71 -14.27
N LEU A 74 12.54 3.10 -15.46
CA LEU A 74 11.83 1.87 -15.81
C LEU A 74 12.19 0.69 -14.89
N LYS A 75 13.45 0.62 -14.44
CA LYS A 75 13.86 -0.39 -13.46
C LYS A 75 13.44 -0.01 -12.05
N GLY A 76 13.42 1.28 -11.72
CA GLY A 76 12.82 1.76 -10.48
C GLY A 76 11.34 1.39 -10.37
N ASP A 77 10.57 1.62 -11.45
CA ASP A 77 9.16 1.22 -11.50
C ASP A 77 8.99 -0.31 -11.33
N ALA A 78 9.81 -1.09 -12.03
CA ALA A 78 9.82 -2.55 -11.87
C ALA A 78 10.18 -2.98 -10.45
N CYS A 79 11.11 -2.30 -9.78
CA CYS A 79 11.45 -2.53 -8.38
C CYS A 79 10.23 -2.32 -7.48
N LEU A 80 9.52 -1.20 -7.63
CA LEU A 80 8.31 -0.89 -6.86
C LEU A 80 7.21 -1.93 -7.06
N VAL A 81 7.02 -2.39 -8.30
CA VAL A 81 6.03 -3.45 -8.62
C VAL A 81 6.39 -4.76 -7.93
N GLU A 82 7.67 -5.16 -7.95
CA GLU A 82 8.12 -6.41 -7.33
C GLU A 82 8.03 -6.35 -5.79
N VAL A 83 8.36 -5.22 -5.17
CA VAL A 83 8.19 -5.00 -3.72
C VAL A 83 6.71 -5.05 -3.35
N ALA A 84 5.85 -4.36 -4.11
CA ALA A 84 4.41 -4.37 -3.90
C ALA A 84 3.81 -5.78 -4.02
N ASP A 85 4.28 -6.60 -4.98
CA ASP A 85 3.88 -8.00 -5.13
C ASP A 85 4.24 -8.84 -3.89
N CYS A 86 5.44 -8.62 -3.32
CA CYS A 86 5.85 -9.26 -2.07
C CYS A 86 4.95 -8.87 -0.89
N ILE A 87 4.66 -7.57 -0.74
CA ILE A 87 3.75 -7.05 0.30
C ILE A 87 2.36 -7.65 0.13
N LYS A 88 1.80 -7.58 -1.08
CA LYS A 88 0.47 -8.12 -1.38
C LYS A 88 0.37 -9.61 -1.04
N LYS A 89 1.32 -10.42 -1.49
CA LYS A 89 1.34 -11.87 -1.22
C LYS A 89 1.50 -12.21 0.26
N ALA A 90 2.20 -11.37 1.01
CA ALA A 90 2.42 -11.62 2.43
C ALA A 90 1.21 -11.23 3.30
N TYR A 91 0.54 -10.12 2.98
CA TYR A 91 -0.38 -9.47 3.89
C TYR A 91 -1.85 -9.41 3.44
N SER A 92 -2.17 -9.57 2.14
CA SER A 92 -3.53 -9.30 1.63
C SER A 92 -4.62 -10.22 2.22
N ASP A 93 -4.26 -11.38 2.72
CA ASP A 93 -5.21 -12.30 3.35
C ASP A 93 -5.65 -11.82 4.75
N TYR A 94 -4.85 -10.93 5.37
CA TYR A 94 -5.04 -10.50 6.76
C TYR A 94 -5.20 -8.99 6.93
N GLY A 95 -5.05 -8.19 5.85
CA GLY A 95 -5.09 -6.74 5.95
C GLY A 95 -5.15 -6.03 4.60
N TYR A 96 -5.01 -4.72 4.67
CA TYR A 96 -5.04 -3.82 3.53
C TYR A 96 -3.63 -3.30 3.23
N CYS A 97 -3.22 -3.37 1.96
CA CYS A 97 -1.89 -2.97 1.51
C CYS A 97 -2.01 -1.72 0.65
N TYR A 98 -1.25 -0.69 0.98
CA TYR A 98 -1.29 0.63 0.35
C TYR A 98 0.10 1.02 -0.17
N ARG A 99 0.13 1.83 -1.22
CA ARG A 99 1.27 2.66 -1.58
C ARG A 99 0.95 4.09 -1.21
N ILE A 100 1.72 4.67 -0.27
CA ILE A 100 1.44 5.98 0.34
C ILE A 100 2.38 7.08 -0.13
N GLY A 101 3.48 6.71 -0.77
CA GLY A 101 4.49 7.64 -1.30
C GLY A 101 5.17 7.10 -2.54
N GLY A 102 6.25 7.74 -2.96
CA GLY A 102 7.05 7.32 -4.12
C GLY A 102 7.59 5.90 -3.95
N ASP A 103 8.31 5.67 -2.86
CA ASP A 103 8.97 4.43 -2.46
C ASP A 103 8.46 3.90 -1.11
N GLU A 104 7.35 4.47 -0.61
CA GLU A 104 6.76 4.16 0.68
C GLU A 104 5.48 3.35 0.54
N PHE A 105 5.38 2.31 1.34
CA PHE A 105 4.22 1.43 1.42
C PHE A 105 3.73 1.31 2.86
N CYS A 106 2.47 0.95 3.00
CA CYS A 106 1.86 0.76 4.30
C CYS A 106 0.92 -0.47 4.29
N VAL A 107 0.84 -1.15 5.41
CA VAL A 107 -0.12 -2.22 5.63
C VAL A 107 -0.88 -1.96 6.93
N ILE A 108 -2.21 -2.04 6.86
CA ILE A 108 -3.07 -2.13 8.04
C ILE A 108 -3.44 -3.60 8.20
N LEU A 109 -2.72 -4.27 9.10
CA LEU A 109 -2.90 -5.68 9.42
C LEU A 109 -4.00 -5.82 10.49
N ASN A 110 -5.07 -6.56 10.20
CA ASN A 110 -6.24 -6.68 11.06
C ASN A 110 -6.10 -7.67 12.23
N ASP A 111 -5.00 -8.41 12.27
CA ASP A 111 -4.71 -9.41 13.29
C ASP A 111 -3.21 -9.35 13.66
N LYS A 112 -2.93 -8.83 14.86
CA LYS A 112 -1.56 -8.68 15.36
C LYS A 112 -0.81 -10.00 15.51
N GLU A 113 -1.53 -11.10 15.73
CA GLU A 113 -0.89 -12.43 15.89
C GLU A 113 -0.27 -12.92 14.58
N LYS A 114 -0.71 -12.36 13.46
CA LYS A 114 -0.19 -12.66 12.12
C LYS A 114 1.03 -11.80 11.71
N GLU A 115 1.40 -10.80 12.50
CA GLU A 115 2.47 -9.86 12.16
C GLU A 115 3.79 -10.59 11.85
N THR A 116 4.25 -11.45 12.75
CA THR A 116 5.52 -12.20 12.58
C THR A 116 5.46 -13.17 11.40
N GLU A 117 4.34 -13.85 11.21
CA GLU A 117 4.15 -14.79 10.09
C GLU A 117 4.22 -14.05 8.75
N CYS A 118 3.47 -12.95 8.63
CA CYS A 118 3.44 -12.13 7.42
C CYS A 118 4.80 -11.49 7.13
N LEU A 119 5.48 -10.97 8.15
CA LEU A 119 6.81 -10.38 8.00
C LEU A 119 7.85 -11.40 7.52
N ASN A 120 7.86 -12.60 8.10
CA ASN A 120 8.75 -13.68 7.65
C ASN A 120 8.46 -14.08 6.19
N LYS A 121 7.18 -14.15 5.81
CA LYS A 121 6.76 -14.44 4.43
C LYS A 121 7.21 -13.34 3.48
N PHE A 122 7.04 -12.07 3.86
CA PHE A 122 7.52 -10.91 3.08
C PHE A 122 9.03 -10.96 2.88
N THR A 123 9.80 -11.13 3.97
CA THR A 123 11.26 -11.17 3.92
C THR A 123 11.75 -12.28 2.99
N LYS A 124 11.19 -13.48 3.10
CA LYS A 124 11.53 -14.60 2.21
C LYS A 124 11.26 -14.29 0.74
N LEU A 125 10.07 -13.74 0.43
CA LEU A 125 9.70 -13.35 -0.93
C LEU A 125 10.63 -12.27 -1.50
N LEU A 126 10.98 -11.28 -0.67
CA LEU A 126 11.89 -10.22 -1.05
C LEU A 126 13.31 -10.75 -1.33
N GLU A 127 13.82 -11.65 -0.50
CA GLU A 127 15.12 -12.30 -0.72
C GLU A 127 15.15 -13.11 -2.01
N GLU A 128 14.09 -13.85 -2.33
CA GLU A 128 13.95 -14.57 -3.60
C GLU A 128 14.00 -13.61 -4.81
N LYS A 129 13.36 -12.43 -4.69
CA LYS A 129 13.40 -11.39 -5.74
C LYS A 129 14.79 -10.75 -5.85
N ARG A 130 15.44 -10.47 -4.72
CA ARG A 130 16.81 -9.91 -4.69
C ARG A 130 17.85 -10.87 -5.27
N ALA A 131 17.70 -12.17 -5.04
CA ALA A 131 18.56 -13.18 -5.67
C ALA A 131 18.41 -13.24 -7.19
N LYS A 132 17.25 -12.84 -7.72
CA LYS A 132 16.94 -12.87 -9.15
C LYS A 132 17.26 -11.56 -9.87
N TYR A 133 17.12 -10.42 -9.19
CA TYR A 133 17.20 -9.09 -9.79
C TYR A 133 18.12 -8.17 -8.98
N GLU A 134 19.21 -7.72 -9.57
CA GLU A 134 20.21 -6.83 -8.95
C GLU A 134 19.66 -5.45 -8.57
N PHE A 135 18.58 -5.00 -9.24
CA PHE A 135 17.94 -3.70 -9.00
C PHE A 135 16.91 -3.73 -7.86
N ILE A 136 16.77 -4.83 -7.12
CA ILE A 136 15.89 -4.87 -5.94
C ILE A 136 16.74 -4.73 -4.68
N PRO A 137 16.64 -3.59 -3.97
CA PRO A 137 17.39 -3.34 -2.75
C PRO A 137 16.76 -4.03 -1.53
N THR A 138 17.26 -3.71 -0.37
CA THR A 138 16.59 -3.99 0.91
C THR A 138 15.36 -3.08 1.06
N VAL A 139 14.45 -3.51 1.92
CA VAL A 139 13.28 -2.73 2.32
C VAL A 139 13.27 -2.63 3.83
N SER A 140 13.32 -1.41 4.33
CA SER A 140 13.20 -1.14 5.75
C SER A 140 11.74 -1.12 6.16
N HIS A 141 11.46 -1.53 7.39
CA HIS A 141 10.11 -1.55 7.92
C HIS A 141 10.05 -1.18 9.39
N GLY A 142 8.88 -0.72 9.81
CA GLY A 142 8.56 -0.47 11.21
C GLY A 142 7.09 -0.72 11.46
N SER A 143 6.73 -1.16 12.65
CA SER A 143 5.35 -1.46 13.01
C SER A 143 4.93 -0.78 14.31
N SER A 144 3.64 -0.54 14.45
CA SER A 144 3.02 -0.02 15.67
C SER A 144 1.57 -0.49 15.78
N HIS A 145 1.13 -0.73 17.02
CA HIS A 145 -0.28 -1.06 17.28
C HIS A 145 -1.17 0.17 17.12
N ILE A 146 -2.29 -0.01 16.40
CA ILE A 146 -3.31 1.03 16.29
C ILE A 146 -4.17 0.98 17.54
N LEU A 147 -3.85 1.84 18.49
CA LEU A 147 -4.56 1.97 19.77
C LEU A 147 -5.72 2.96 19.65
N ALA A 148 -6.44 3.17 20.77
CA ALA A 148 -7.57 4.11 20.86
C ALA A 148 -7.22 5.57 20.50
N LYS A 149 -5.94 5.93 20.43
CA LYS A 149 -5.47 7.28 20.05
C LYS A 149 -5.44 7.55 18.55
N GLY A 150 -5.56 6.50 17.72
CA GLY A 150 -5.79 6.62 16.28
C GLY A 150 -4.60 6.28 15.40
N LEU A 151 -4.83 6.41 14.08
CA LEU A 151 -3.92 6.00 13.03
C LEU A 151 -2.65 6.88 12.98
N LEU A 152 -2.78 8.20 13.18
CA LEU A 152 -1.66 9.15 13.12
C LEU A 152 -0.57 8.87 14.18
N GLU A 153 -0.98 8.50 15.41
CA GLU A 153 0.00 8.18 16.46
C GLU A 153 0.70 6.84 16.17
N ALA A 154 -0.04 5.88 15.61
CA ALA A 154 0.53 4.62 15.18
C ALA A 154 1.53 4.81 14.03
N GLU A 155 1.25 5.72 13.09
CA GLU A 155 2.12 6.10 11.98
C GLU A 155 3.44 6.71 12.48
N ASP A 156 3.36 7.74 13.34
CA ASP A 156 4.56 8.38 13.94
C ASP A 156 5.43 7.37 14.71
N GLN A 157 4.82 6.40 15.39
CA GLN A 157 5.58 5.37 16.11
C GLN A 157 6.17 4.33 15.15
N ALA A 158 5.44 3.91 14.11
CA ALA A 158 5.92 2.98 13.12
C ALA A 158 7.11 3.56 12.33
N ASP A 159 7.05 4.84 11.97
CA ASP A 159 8.14 5.56 11.31
C ASP A 159 9.40 5.63 12.19
N LYS A 160 9.24 5.91 13.48
CA LYS A 160 10.37 5.89 14.43
C LYS A 160 11.02 4.50 14.49
N ASN A 161 10.21 3.45 14.57
CA ASN A 161 10.69 2.07 14.61
C ASN A 161 11.39 1.69 13.29
N MET A 162 10.87 2.12 12.13
CA MET A 162 11.51 1.94 10.83
C MET A 162 12.86 2.66 10.74
N TYR A 163 12.92 3.90 11.22
CA TYR A 163 14.19 4.66 11.24
C TYR A 163 15.27 4.01 12.11
N GLU A 164 14.88 3.45 13.26
CA GLU A 164 15.80 2.68 14.10
C GLU A 164 16.28 1.41 13.40
N PHE A 165 15.40 0.71 12.69
CA PHE A 165 15.75 -0.45 11.88
C PHE A 165 16.75 -0.09 10.78
N LYS A 166 16.52 1.01 10.03
CA LYS A 166 17.46 1.53 9.02
C LYS A 166 18.84 1.81 9.59
N LYS A 167 18.92 2.43 10.76
CA LYS A 167 20.21 2.72 11.42
C LYS A 167 20.99 1.45 11.77
N LYS A 168 20.33 0.44 12.28
CA LYS A 168 20.97 -0.84 12.64
C LYS A 168 21.53 -1.55 11.41
N ASN A 169 20.82 -1.55 10.30
CA ASN A 169 21.25 -2.22 9.07
C ASN A 169 22.38 -1.49 8.34
N LYS A 170 22.51 -0.15 8.47
CA LYS A 170 23.62 0.62 7.89
C LYS A 170 24.93 0.48 8.66
N LEU A 171 24.91 -0.08 9.87
CA LEU A 171 26.10 -0.30 10.72
C LEU A 171 26.69 -1.72 10.59
N GLN A 172 26.08 -2.58 9.81
CA GLN A 172 26.52 -3.93 9.45
C GLN A 172 27.09 -3.95 8.02
#